data_09a466c3ca7b46e437f65dff09318018
#
_entry.id   09a466c3ca7b46e437f65dff09318018
#
_cell.length_a   1.000
_cell.length_b   1.000
_cell.length_c   1.000
_cell.angle_alpha   90.00
_cell.angle_beta   90.00
_cell.angle_gamma   90.00
#
_symmetry.space_group_name_H-M   'P 1'
#
loop_
_entity.id
_entity.type
_entity.pdbx_description
1 polymer ?
#
loop_
_entity_poly.entity_id
_entity_poly.type
_entity_poly.pdbx_seq_one_letter_code
_entity_poly.pdbx_strand_id
1 'polypeptide(L)'
;KDLNPGVAIVCFYILGVSMFLLPPVPGPPVYLTDGVLVVGAMEDSMGFWGATVICIFVCWFTKLSSCAMQQKLFGENLGGYVGVRYAVGINSIQMRAIRYCLMQPGLSIPKISILCGGPDWPTSVLCGILGVPLKEAMVGTSPVLVLYLAYTVMAGAFTLKLSSDCASSAPAPGALEPPPPPP
;
A
#
# COMPACT_ATOMS: atom_id res chain seq x y z
N LYS A 1 1.98 25.20 10.13
CA LYS A 1 2.67 25.37 8.81
C LYS A 1 1.86 24.61 7.79
N ASP A 2 1.06 25.33 7.03
CA ASP A 2 0.05 24.78 6.14
C ASP A 2 0.74 24.18 4.92
N LEU A 3 0.98 22.89 4.94
CA LEU A 3 1.43 22.16 3.77
C LEU A 3 0.26 22.15 2.77
N ASN A 4 0.49 22.66 1.57
CA ASN A 4 -0.54 22.62 0.53
C ASN A 4 -0.97 21.14 0.32
N PRO A 5 -2.27 20.82 0.44
CA PRO A 5 -2.76 19.44 0.34
C PRO A 5 -2.30 18.72 -0.94
N GLY A 6 -2.25 19.45 -2.07
CA GLY A 6 -1.77 18.90 -3.33
C GLY A 6 -0.28 18.51 -3.29
N VAL A 7 0.55 19.32 -2.63
CA VAL A 7 1.98 19.00 -2.47
C VAL A 7 2.14 17.77 -1.57
N ALA A 8 1.36 17.68 -0.50
CA ALA A 8 1.37 16.51 0.37
C ALA A 8 1.06 15.21 -0.42
N ILE A 9 -0.02 15.19 -1.19
CA ILE A 9 -0.40 14.03 -2.01
C ILE A 9 0.73 13.63 -2.97
N VAL A 10 1.32 14.58 -3.69
CA VAL A 10 2.40 14.30 -4.65
C VAL A 10 3.65 13.74 -3.93
N CYS A 11 4.04 14.34 -2.82
CA CYS A 11 5.17 13.86 -2.02
C CYS A 11 4.94 12.44 -1.52
N PHE A 12 3.77 12.14 -0.95
CA PHE A 12 3.43 10.81 -0.44
C PHE A 12 3.30 9.79 -1.56
N TYR A 13 2.76 10.16 -2.71
CA TYR A 13 2.74 9.29 -3.89
C TYR A 13 4.16 8.91 -4.34
N ILE A 14 5.06 9.86 -4.48
CA ILE A 14 6.46 9.61 -4.90
C ILE A 14 7.18 8.75 -3.85
N LEU A 15 7.05 9.08 -2.56
CA LEU A 15 7.64 8.32 -1.47
C LEU A 15 7.09 6.89 -1.42
N GLY A 16 5.77 6.72 -1.51
CA GLY A 16 5.12 5.42 -1.48
C GLY A 16 5.57 4.54 -2.65
N VAL A 17 5.60 5.07 -3.89
CA VAL A 17 6.13 4.34 -5.04
C VAL A 17 7.59 3.95 -4.82
N SER A 18 8.43 4.86 -4.32
CA SER A 18 9.84 4.60 -4.05
C SER A 18 10.02 3.49 -3.00
N MET A 19 9.22 3.51 -1.93
CA MET A 19 9.26 2.49 -0.89
C MET A 19 8.84 1.11 -1.43
N PHE A 20 7.79 1.06 -2.25
CA PHE A 20 7.38 -0.21 -2.88
C PHE A 20 8.38 -0.77 -3.88
N LEU A 21 9.24 0.05 -4.47
CA LEU A 21 10.31 -0.42 -5.35
C LEU A 21 11.45 -1.11 -4.57
N LEU A 22 11.54 -0.89 -3.26
CA LEU A 22 12.52 -1.57 -2.40
C LEU A 22 12.01 -2.98 -2.03
N PRO A 23 12.80 -4.06 -2.28
CA PRO A 23 12.35 -5.43 -2.12
C PRO A 23 11.78 -5.82 -0.75
N PRO A 24 12.30 -5.35 0.41
CA PRO A 24 11.86 -5.84 1.71
C PRO A 24 10.64 -5.09 2.30
N VAL A 25 10.08 -4.08 1.62
CA VAL A 25 9.03 -3.25 2.22
C VAL A 25 7.64 -3.88 2.03
N PRO A 26 6.96 -4.32 3.10
CA PRO A 26 5.59 -4.82 3.02
C PRO A 26 4.59 -3.66 2.85
N GLY A 27 3.48 -3.92 2.16
CA GLY A 27 2.45 -2.90 1.87
C GLY A 27 1.73 -2.33 3.10
N PRO A 28 1.27 -3.16 4.06
CA PRO A 28 0.45 -2.66 5.17
C PRO A 28 1.07 -1.53 6.00
N PRO A 29 2.35 -1.54 6.39
CA PRO A 29 2.98 -0.40 7.05
C PRO A 29 2.95 0.89 6.24
N VAL A 30 3.11 0.82 4.91
CA VAL A 30 3.06 2.00 4.04
C VAL A 30 1.66 2.60 4.07
N TYR A 31 0.62 1.80 3.88
CA TYR A 31 -0.77 2.28 3.90
C TYR A 31 -1.20 2.84 5.26
N LEU A 32 -0.74 2.24 6.35
CA LEU A 32 -1.03 2.72 7.70
C LEU A 32 -0.37 4.08 7.94
N THR A 33 0.89 4.23 7.52
CA THR A 33 1.62 5.50 7.62
C THR A 33 0.99 6.59 6.76
N ASP A 34 0.58 6.25 5.53
CA ASP A 34 -0.13 7.18 4.65
C ASP A 34 -1.46 7.61 5.28
N GLY A 35 -2.21 6.69 5.92
CA GLY A 35 -3.42 7.00 6.67
C GLY A 35 -3.21 8.01 7.80
N VAL A 36 -2.08 7.95 8.50
CA VAL A 36 -1.73 8.92 9.54
C VAL A 36 -1.32 10.26 8.92
N LEU A 37 -0.40 10.25 7.96
CA LEU A 37 0.26 11.46 7.48
C LEU A 37 -0.58 12.23 6.45
N VAL A 38 -1.17 11.54 5.47
CA VAL A 38 -1.98 12.18 4.41
C VAL A 38 -3.29 12.68 4.97
N VAL A 39 -3.96 11.88 5.81
CA VAL A 39 -5.21 12.31 6.44
C VAL A 39 -4.95 13.49 7.37
N GLY A 40 -3.89 13.45 8.20
CA GLY A 40 -3.53 14.56 9.07
C GLY A 40 -3.19 15.86 8.32
N ALA A 41 -2.57 15.75 7.13
CA ALA A 41 -2.27 16.92 6.32
C ALA A 41 -3.48 17.54 5.60
N MET A 42 -4.57 16.77 5.45
CA MET A 42 -5.75 17.16 4.65
C MET A 42 -7.02 17.34 5.49
N GLU A 43 -7.03 16.92 6.76
CA GLU A 43 -8.22 16.95 7.64
C GLU A 43 -8.80 18.35 7.77
N ASP A 44 -7.95 19.37 7.95
CA ASP A 44 -8.37 20.76 8.11
C ASP A 44 -9.07 21.32 6.86
N SER A 45 -8.72 20.82 5.66
CA SER A 45 -9.24 21.34 4.39
C SER A 45 -10.48 20.63 3.89
N MET A 46 -10.61 19.31 4.12
CA MET A 46 -11.66 18.46 3.55
C MET A 46 -12.45 17.65 4.59
N GLY A 47 -12.09 17.79 5.86
CA GLY A 47 -12.61 16.99 6.95
C GLY A 47 -12.07 15.56 6.95
N PHE A 48 -12.20 14.89 8.09
CA PHE A 48 -11.64 13.54 8.32
C PHE A 48 -12.05 12.51 7.27
N TRP A 49 -13.33 12.41 6.95
CA TRP A 49 -13.83 11.41 6.00
C TRP A 49 -13.41 11.70 4.55
N GLY A 50 -13.44 12.98 4.15
CA GLY A 50 -12.98 13.38 2.82
C GLY A 50 -11.50 13.07 2.61
N ALA A 51 -10.66 13.44 3.56
CA ALA A 51 -9.23 13.14 3.57
C ALA A 51 -8.95 11.63 3.53
N THR A 52 -9.69 10.84 4.32
CA THR A 52 -9.53 9.37 4.36
C THR A 52 -9.88 8.74 3.01
N VAL A 53 -10.97 9.12 2.37
CA VAL A 53 -11.36 8.58 1.06
C VAL A 53 -10.31 8.91 -0.01
N ILE A 54 -9.84 10.16 -0.05
CA ILE A 54 -8.78 10.56 -1.00
C ILE A 54 -7.50 9.77 -0.73
N CYS A 55 -7.10 9.62 0.53
CA CYS A 55 -5.93 8.83 0.90
C CYS A 55 -6.04 7.38 0.41
N ILE A 56 -7.19 6.72 0.57
CA ILE A 56 -7.44 5.37 0.08
C ILE A 56 -7.19 5.28 -1.44
N PHE A 57 -7.70 6.22 -2.23
CA PHE A 57 -7.46 6.23 -3.68
C PHE A 57 -6.01 6.52 -4.04
N VAL A 58 -5.35 7.46 -3.35
CA VAL A 58 -3.92 7.74 -3.54
C VAL A 58 -3.09 6.49 -3.28
N CYS A 59 -3.31 5.79 -2.18
CA CYS A 59 -2.63 4.53 -1.85
C CYS A 59 -2.89 3.45 -2.92
N TRP A 60 -4.13 3.35 -3.42
CA TRP A 60 -4.47 2.40 -4.46
C TRP A 60 -3.74 2.68 -5.77
N PHE A 61 -3.70 3.94 -6.22
CA PHE A 61 -2.92 4.34 -7.39
C PHE A 61 -1.42 4.11 -7.18
N THR A 62 -0.89 4.42 -5.99
CA THR A 62 0.50 4.15 -5.61
C THR A 62 0.82 2.67 -5.74
N LYS A 63 -0.06 1.80 -5.23
CA LYS A 63 0.08 0.34 -5.33
C LYS A 63 0.11 -0.12 -6.78
N LEU A 64 -0.86 0.27 -7.60
CA LEU A 64 -0.94 -0.13 -9.00
C LEU A 64 0.26 0.37 -9.80
N SER A 65 0.65 1.62 -9.61
CA SER A 65 1.83 2.21 -10.28
C SER A 65 3.11 1.46 -9.92
N SER A 66 3.29 1.14 -8.63
CA SER A 66 4.44 0.37 -8.15
C SER A 66 4.48 -1.03 -8.73
N CYS A 67 3.33 -1.73 -8.79
CA CYS A 67 3.23 -3.05 -9.44
C CYS A 67 3.59 -2.98 -10.93
N ALA A 68 3.11 -1.95 -11.64
CA ALA A 68 3.44 -1.75 -13.04
C ALA A 68 4.94 -1.51 -13.25
N MET A 69 5.55 -0.66 -12.42
CA MET A 69 6.99 -0.40 -12.47
C MET A 69 7.81 -1.64 -12.11
N GLN A 70 7.43 -2.37 -11.06
CA GLN A 70 8.10 -3.61 -10.67
C GLN A 70 8.04 -4.66 -11.79
N GLN A 71 6.90 -4.82 -12.42
CA GLN A 71 6.73 -5.76 -13.53
C GLN A 71 7.58 -5.34 -14.74
N LYS A 72 7.53 -4.06 -15.14
CA LYS A 72 8.21 -3.55 -16.32
C LYS A 72 9.71 -3.39 -16.14
N LEU A 73 10.15 -2.74 -15.05
CA LEU A 73 11.55 -2.43 -14.83
C LEU A 73 12.35 -3.64 -14.34
N PHE A 74 11.77 -4.45 -13.45
CA PHE A 74 12.49 -5.60 -12.90
C PHE A 74 12.05 -6.90 -13.56
N GLY A 75 10.74 -7.18 -13.62
CA GLY A 75 10.23 -8.47 -14.05
C GLY A 75 10.57 -8.81 -15.49
N GLU A 76 10.28 -7.93 -16.43
CA GLU A 76 10.53 -8.17 -17.85
C GLU A 76 12.05 -8.22 -18.14
N ASN A 77 12.86 -7.34 -17.52
CA ASN A 77 14.31 -7.35 -17.69
C ASN A 77 14.92 -8.63 -17.11
N LEU A 78 14.54 -9.02 -15.89
CA LEU A 78 15.02 -10.26 -15.26
C LEU A 78 14.56 -11.49 -16.03
N GLY A 79 13.36 -11.47 -16.62
CA GLY A 79 12.83 -12.54 -17.46
C GLY A 79 13.63 -12.80 -18.75
N GLY A 80 14.46 -11.83 -19.19
CA GLY A 80 15.38 -12.00 -20.29
C GLY A 80 16.58 -12.91 -19.97
N TYR A 81 16.94 -13.06 -18.69
CA TYR A 81 18.10 -13.86 -18.30
C TYR A 81 17.73 -15.33 -18.09
N VAL A 82 18.43 -16.23 -18.82
CA VAL A 82 18.19 -17.69 -18.74
C VAL A 82 18.40 -18.22 -17.33
N GLY A 83 19.42 -17.73 -16.62
CA GLY A 83 19.70 -18.13 -15.22
C GLY A 83 18.55 -17.80 -14.25
N VAL A 84 17.94 -16.64 -14.40
CA VAL A 84 16.79 -16.23 -13.58
C VAL A 84 15.58 -17.10 -13.88
N ARG A 85 15.29 -17.35 -15.14
CA ARG A 85 14.20 -18.25 -15.58
C ARG A 85 14.38 -19.67 -15.05
N TYR A 86 15.62 -20.17 -15.02
CA TYR A 86 15.94 -21.46 -14.45
C TYR A 86 15.77 -21.46 -12.93
N ALA A 87 16.29 -20.46 -12.22
CA ALA A 87 16.17 -20.32 -10.77
C ALA A 87 14.71 -20.21 -10.31
N VAL A 88 13.87 -19.47 -11.03
CA VAL A 88 12.41 -19.37 -10.79
C VAL A 88 11.68 -20.66 -11.15
N GLY A 89 12.29 -21.53 -11.96
CA GLY A 89 11.69 -22.80 -12.38
C GLY A 89 10.45 -22.61 -13.24
N ILE A 90 10.50 -21.70 -14.22
CA ILE A 90 9.33 -21.33 -15.05
C ILE A 90 8.71 -22.51 -15.81
N ASN A 91 9.46 -23.59 -16.00
CA ASN A 91 9.01 -24.82 -16.66
C ASN A 91 8.39 -25.83 -15.67
N SER A 92 8.43 -25.56 -14.34
CA SER A 92 7.80 -26.42 -13.35
C SER A 92 6.28 -26.42 -13.51
N ILE A 93 5.64 -27.50 -13.07
CA ILE A 93 4.18 -27.65 -13.15
C ILE A 93 3.49 -26.51 -12.37
N GLN A 94 4.02 -26.15 -11.19
CA GLN A 94 3.47 -25.09 -10.38
C GLN A 94 3.54 -23.72 -11.08
N MET A 95 4.69 -23.35 -11.64
CA MET A 95 4.85 -22.07 -12.32
C MET A 95 4.04 -21.97 -13.61
N ARG A 96 3.87 -23.09 -14.32
CA ARG A 96 2.96 -23.16 -15.48
C ARG A 96 1.50 -22.98 -15.08
N ALA A 97 1.07 -23.59 -13.97
CA ALA A 97 -0.29 -23.42 -13.43
C ALA A 97 -0.53 -21.97 -12.97
N ILE A 98 0.42 -21.37 -12.24
CA ILE A 98 0.35 -19.95 -11.82
C ILE A 98 0.24 -19.05 -13.05
N ARG A 99 1.11 -19.23 -14.04
CA ARG A 99 1.06 -18.48 -15.29
C ARG A 99 -0.28 -18.61 -15.98
N TYR A 100 -0.82 -19.82 -16.09
CA TYR A 100 -2.12 -20.06 -16.69
C TYR A 100 -3.23 -19.27 -15.98
N CYS A 101 -3.29 -19.33 -14.63
CA CYS A 101 -4.27 -18.57 -13.84
C CYS A 101 -4.13 -17.05 -14.04
N LEU A 102 -2.90 -16.53 -14.09
CA LEU A 102 -2.64 -15.10 -14.23
C LEU A 102 -2.97 -14.57 -15.64
N MET A 103 -2.82 -15.40 -16.69
CA MET A 103 -3.10 -15.03 -18.08
C MET A 103 -4.59 -15.08 -18.45
N GLN A 104 -5.47 -15.66 -17.61
CA GLN A 104 -6.91 -15.67 -17.88
C GLN A 104 -7.46 -14.25 -17.93
N PRO A 105 -8.35 -13.92 -18.87
CA PRO A 105 -8.93 -12.60 -18.95
C PRO A 105 -9.87 -12.32 -17.75
N GLY A 106 -9.87 -11.08 -17.29
CA GLY A 106 -10.75 -10.63 -16.21
C GLY A 106 -10.34 -11.09 -14.80
N LEU A 107 -11.28 -11.02 -13.87
CA LEU A 107 -11.11 -11.37 -12.48
C LEU A 107 -11.47 -12.84 -12.22
N SER A 108 -10.60 -13.55 -11.50
CA SER A 108 -10.86 -14.88 -11.00
C SER A 108 -10.29 -15.02 -9.60
N ILE A 109 -10.91 -15.86 -8.76
CA ILE A 109 -10.47 -16.08 -7.38
C ILE A 109 -8.99 -16.52 -7.31
N PRO A 110 -8.51 -17.49 -8.11
CA PRO A 110 -7.10 -17.87 -8.10
C PRO A 110 -6.16 -16.70 -8.45
N LYS A 111 -6.52 -15.87 -9.46
CA LYS A 111 -5.74 -14.70 -9.85
C LYS A 111 -5.64 -13.69 -8.72
N ILE A 112 -6.77 -13.34 -8.08
CA ILE A 112 -6.84 -12.42 -6.95
C ILE A 112 -6.02 -12.96 -5.78
N SER A 113 -6.17 -14.24 -5.44
CA SER A 113 -5.42 -14.87 -4.34
C SER A 113 -3.91 -14.81 -4.56
N ILE A 114 -3.43 -15.00 -5.77
CA ILE A 114 -2.01 -14.91 -6.11
C ILE A 114 -1.52 -13.45 -6.03
N LEU A 115 -2.27 -12.51 -6.63
CA LEU A 115 -1.83 -11.12 -6.79
C LEU A 115 -2.05 -10.27 -5.53
N CYS A 116 -3.10 -10.53 -4.75
CA CYS A 116 -3.40 -9.79 -3.53
C CYS A 116 -2.93 -10.51 -2.26
N GLY A 117 -2.80 -11.85 -2.29
CA GLY A 117 -2.38 -12.64 -1.13
C GLY A 117 -0.87 -12.92 -1.07
N GLY A 118 -0.16 -12.74 -2.18
CA GLY A 118 1.30 -12.90 -2.22
C GLY A 118 2.05 -11.66 -1.71
N PRO A 119 3.35 -11.81 -1.39
CA PRO A 119 4.18 -10.66 -1.06
C PRO A 119 4.31 -9.74 -2.27
N ASP A 120 4.14 -8.44 -2.06
CA ASP A 120 3.96 -7.43 -3.10
C ASP A 120 5.06 -7.43 -4.18
N TRP A 121 6.32 -7.30 -3.75
CA TRP A 121 7.45 -7.19 -4.68
C TRP A 121 7.70 -8.46 -5.49
N PRO A 122 7.84 -9.65 -4.88
CA PRO A 122 8.08 -10.88 -5.65
C PRO A 122 6.95 -11.21 -6.62
N THR A 123 5.70 -10.98 -6.24
CA THR A 123 4.53 -11.31 -7.07
C THR A 123 4.48 -10.46 -8.33
N SER A 124 4.71 -9.16 -8.22
CA SER A 124 4.72 -8.23 -9.36
C SER A 124 5.89 -8.49 -10.30
N VAL A 125 7.08 -8.76 -9.76
CA VAL A 125 8.27 -9.12 -10.55
C VAL A 125 8.07 -10.47 -11.23
N LEU A 126 7.49 -11.45 -10.55
CA LEU A 126 7.17 -12.75 -11.11
C LEU A 126 6.22 -12.65 -12.32
N CYS A 127 5.23 -11.77 -12.27
CA CYS A 127 4.35 -11.50 -13.40
C CYS A 127 5.14 -11.08 -14.64
N GLY A 128 6.16 -10.22 -14.47
CA GLY A 128 7.05 -9.82 -15.56
C GLY A 128 7.91 -10.97 -16.10
N ILE A 129 8.53 -11.76 -15.19
CA ILE A 129 9.34 -12.92 -15.57
C ILE A 129 8.51 -13.97 -16.35
N LEU A 130 7.27 -14.18 -15.94
CA LEU A 130 6.34 -15.12 -16.59
C LEU A 130 5.72 -14.56 -17.89
N GLY A 131 5.93 -13.29 -18.20
CA GLY A 131 5.36 -12.63 -19.39
C GLY A 131 3.83 -12.45 -19.30
N VAL A 132 3.29 -12.21 -18.11
CA VAL A 132 1.87 -11.91 -17.90
C VAL A 132 1.59 -10.51 -18.47
N PRO A 133 0.53 -10.31 -19.26
CA PRO A 133 0.16 -8.98 -19.74
C PRO A 133 -0.09 -8.01 -18.58
N LEU A 134 0.48 -6.81 -18.65
CA LEU A 134 0.35 -5.79 -17.60
C LEU A 134 -1.12 -5.52 -17.24
N LYS A 135 -2.00 -5.46 -18.25
CA LYS A 135 -3.44 -5.27 -18.05
C LYS A 135 -4.03 -6.34 -17.11
N GLU A 136 -3.69 -7.60 -17.34
CA GLU A 136 -4.21 -8.71 -16.53
C GLU A 136 -3.67 -8.69 -15.10
N ALA A 137 -2.40 -8.32 -14.94
CA ALA A 137 -1.80 -8.11 -13.63
C ALA A 137 -2.48 -6.96 -12.86
N MET A 138 -2.72 -5.82 -13.53
CA MET A 138 -3.41 -4.66 -12.92
C MET A 138 -4.84 -4.98 -12.53
N VAL A 139 -5.60 -5.61 -13.43
CA VAL A 139 -6.99 -6.03 -13.15
C VAL A 139 -7.03 -6.98 -11.96
N GLY A 140 -6.15 -7.98 -11.91
CA GLY A 140 -6.11 -8.92 -10.79
C GLY A 140 -5.61 -8.34 -9.47
N THR A 141 -4.83 -7.25 -9.48
CA THR A 141 -4.37 -6.55 -8.28
C THR A 141 -5.39 -5.51 -7.80
N SER A 142 -6.27 -4.99 -8.66
CA SER A 142 -7.25 -3.95 -8.30
C SER A 142 -8.08 -4.26 -7.04
N PRO A 143 -8.53 -5.52 -6.78
CA PRO A 143 -9.34 -5.82 -5.60
C PRO A 143 -8.64 -5.61 -4.26
N VAL A 144 -7.32 -5.40 -4.25
CA VAL A 144 -6.55 -5.03 -3.06
C VAL A 144 -7.16 -3.84 -2.33
N LEU A 145 -7.79 -2.91 -3.07
CA LEU A 145 -8.51 -1.76 -2.53
C LEU A 145 -9.50 -2.16 -1.44
N VAL A 146 -10.33 -3.16 -1.70
CA VAL A 146 -11.40 -3.58 -0.80
C VAL A 146 -10.93 -4.69 0.16
N LEU A 147 -9.95 -5.50 -0.24
CA LEU A 147 -9.51 -6.65 0.55
C LEU A 147 -8.78 -6.24 1.83
N TYR A 148 -7.83 -5.31 1.75
CA TYR A 148 -7.09 -4.88 2.94
C TYR A 148 -6.61 -3.42 2.91
N LEU A 149 -6.46 -2.78 1.74
CA LEU A 149 -5.89 -1.43 1.65
C LEU A 149 -6.78 -0.39 2.35
N ALA A 150 -8.07 -0.39 2.08
CA ALA A 150 -9.00 0.55 2.70
C ALA A 150 -9.01 0.43 4.23
N TYR A 151 -8.97 -0.79 4.76
CA TYR A 151 -8.96 -1.03 6.21
C TYR A 151 -7.67 -0.57 6.86
N THR A 152 -6.52 -0.78 6.22
CA THR A 152 -5.22 -0.35 6.78
C THR A 152 -5.07 1.16 6.78
N VAL A 153 -5.51 1.85 5.72
CA VAL A 153 -5.55 3.32 5.68
C VAL A 153 -6.49 3.88 6.75
N MET A 154 -7.69 3.30 6.88
CA MET A 154 -8.64 3.69 7.93
C MET A 154 -8.06 3.47 9.32
N ALA A 155 -7.38 2.36 9.57
CA ALA A 155 -6.74 2.12 10.86
C ALA A 155 -5.70 3.20 11.18
N GLY A 156 -4.88 3.63 10.20
CA GLY A 156 -3.95 4.75 10.34
C GLY A 156 -4.66 6.06 10.67
N ALA A 157 -5.70 6.39 9.92
CA ALA A 157 -6.50 7.61 10.14
C ALA A 157 -7.15 7.64 11.53
N PHE A 158 -7.73 6.52 11.98
CA PHE A 158 -8.30 6.42 13.33
C PHE A 158 -7.23 6.49 14.42
N THR A 159 -6.04 5.95 14.22
CA THR A 159 -4.93 6.09 15.16
C THR A 159 -4.57 7.57 15.35
N LEU A 160 -4.49 8.34 14.27
CA LEU A 160 -4.28 9.78 14.32
C LEU A 160 -5.36 10.47 15.17
N LYS A 161 -6.63 10.19 14.89
CA LYS A 161 -7.76 10.82 15.56
C LYS A 161 -7.78 10.50 17.05
N LEU A 162 -7.60 9.25 17.43
CA LEU A 162 -7.51 8.85 18.84
C LEU A 162 -6.36 9.55 19.56
N SER A 163 -5.20 9.68 18.90
CA SER A 163 -4.03 10.37 19.44
C SER A 163 -4.32 11.86 19.71
N SER A 164 -5.03 12.53 18.79
CA SER A 164 -5.42 13.94 18.93
C SER A 164 -6.44 14.14 20.05
N ASP A 165 -7.43 13.25 20.16
CA ASP A 165 -8.46 13.30 21.21
C ASP A 165 -7.85 13.05 22.61
N CYS A 166 -6.92 12.09 22.72
CA CYS A 166 -6.19 11.85 23.97
C CYS A 166 -5.30 13.04 24.35
N ALA A 167 -4.64 13.68 23.39
CA ALA A 167 -3.81 14.86 23.65
C ALA A 167 -4.65 16.07 24.12
N SER A 168 -5.85 16.24 23.59
CA SER A 168 -6.75 17.32 23.97
C SER A 168 -7.41 17.12 25.33
N SER A 169 -7.57 15.87 25.78
CA SER A 169 -8.14 15.51 27.08
C SER A 169 -7.12 15.39 28.21
N ALA A 170 -5.82 15.48 27.90
CA ALA A 170 -4.78 15.44 28.91
C ALA A 170 -4.81 16.71 29.78
N PRO A 171 -4.80 16.60 31.13
CA PRO A 171 -4.76 17.76 32.02
C PRO A 171 -3.48 18.56 31.73
N ALA A 172 -3.58 19.89 31.76
CA ALA A 172 -2.45 20.79 31.51
C ALA A 172 -1.25 20.41 32.40
N PRO A 173 0.00 20.40 31.86
CA PRO A 173 1.15 20.11 32.68
C PRO A 173 1.28 21.17 33.76
N GLY A 174 0.96 20.79 35.00
CA GLY A 174 0.92 21.69 36.18
C GLY A 174 -0.38 21.64 37.02
N ALA A 175 -1.43 20.97 36.53
CA ALA A 175 -2.63 20.69 37.33
C ALA A 175 -2.44 19.43 38.21
N LEU A 176 -1.30 19.35 38.91
CA LEU A 176 -1.18 18.45 40.04
C LEU A 176 -2.07 19.06 41.15
N GLU A 177 -3.06 18.31 41.61
CA GLU A 177 -3.85 18.67 42.78
C GLU A 177 -2.90 19.14 43.89
N PRO A 178 -3.25 20.29 44.57
CA PRO A 178 -2.50 20.69 45.75
C PRO A 178 -2.52 19.54 46.76
N PRO A 179 -1.41 19.28 47.48
CA PRO A 179 -1.37 18.23 48.48
C PRO A 179 -2.51 18.43 49.49
N PRO A 180 -3.12 17.35 50.00
CA PRO A 180 -4.17 17.48 51.02
C PRO A 180 -3.65 18.26 52.22
N PRO A 181 -4.48 19.07 52.88
CA PRO A 181 -4.08 19.85 54.07
C PRO A 181 -3.53 18.90 55.15
N PRO A 182 -2.50 19.33 55.89
CA PRO A 182 -1.93 18.52 56.96
C PRO A 182 -3.01 18.28 58.04
N PRO A 183 -2.95 17.12 58.74
CA PRO A 183 -3.90 16.72 59.77
C PRO A 183 -3.93 17.65 60.96
#